data_c68db9759c2018ad3012e2b4d9e7fdcf
#
_entry.id   c68db9759c2018ad3012e2b4d9e7fdcf
#
_cell.length_a   1.000
_cell.length_b   1.000
_cell.length_c   1.000
_cell.angle_alpha   90.00
_cell.angle_beta   90.00
_cell.angle_gamma   90.00
#
_symmetry.space_group_name_H-M   'P 1'
#
loop_
_entity.id
_entity.type
_entity.pdbx_description
1 polymer ?
#
loop_
_entity_poly.entity_id
_entity_poly.type
_entity_poly.pdbx_seq_one_letter_code
_entity_poly.pdbx_strand_id
1 'polypeptide(L)'
;MQQGTTNENAPQSDMASEAYLVQLKATFEQLPNDIPLYLFTAKGQEDVFTQANRQVIRAFRELSDKINLREYDLDHELAKKWNVTSSPTLLIAPERYSIRWLGAPMGEEARTFLEILILVGLGKSNLSDQSVNVIKKIDSPRNIKVFVSPTCPYCPQEAVNAVKAAVEMPESISLEIIDIQSEPELANQYAAQSVPQAFANDVLIGQGAQPEEVFILSLKKLEPQTIFIPDSDAELVETDLLIIGGGPSGLTAGIYSVRSGLRAAVVEREALGGQVATTPIVENYPGFTSVGGKTLVDIMVSHALQYVQIFQGEAVMDLHAGKPITVLTNRRKFLTKSVLLATGATHRHLNVPGESRLSGRGVSYCSTCDGPLFKGKKVVMVGGGNSAVTEALHLFHMGVDVTLIHRRDKLRAQDVLAKQLSDNNIAVLWDT
;
A
#
# COMPACT_ATOMS: atom_id res chain seq x y z
N MET A 1 -1.24 39.34 -43.11
CA MET A 1 -1.98 39.40 -41.87
C MET A 1 -1.73 38.07 -41.17
N GLN A 2 -0.80 38.04 -40.24
CA GLN A 2 -0.47 36.91 -39.40
C GLN A 2 -1.36 37.03 -38.16
N GLN A 3 -2.18 36.02 -37.88
CA GLN A 3 -2.86 35.88 -36.58
C GLN A 3 -2.07 34.91 -35.74
N GLY A 4 -1.51 35.42 -34.66
CA GLY A 4 -0.84 34.63 -33.64
C GLY A 4 -1.86 33.85 -32.82
N THR A 5 -1.67 32.54 -32.70
CA THR A 5 -2.35 31.68 -31.73
C THR A 5 -1.59 31.78 -30.43
N THR A 6 -2.20 32.43 -29.45
CA THR A 6 -1.78 32.44 -28.06
C THR A 6 -2.05 31.08 -27.44
N ASN A 7 -1.00 30.50 -26.89
CA ASN A 7 -1.00 29.23 -26.18
C ASN A 7 -1.48 29.47 -24.73
N GLU A 8 -2.74 29.20 -24.43
CA GLU A 8 -3.39 29.42 -23.12
C GLU A 8 -3.45 28.15 -22.22
N ASN A 9 -2.41 27.34 -22.19
CA ASN A 9 -2.44 26.10 -21.39
C ASN A 9 -1.29 25.95 -20.38
N ALA A 10 -0.81 27.04 -19.78
CA ALA A 10 0.30 26.97 -18.82
C ALA A 10 0.07 27.53 -17.38
N PRO A 11 -1.14 27.79 -16.85
CA PRO A 11 -1.20 28.26 -15.46
C PRO A 11 -1.85 27.29 -14.44
N GLN A 12 -2.50 26.17 -14.82
CA GLN A 12 -3.23 25.35 -13.84
C GLN A 12 -2.34 24.37 -13.04
N SER A 13 -1.28 23.86 -13.59
CA SER A 13 -0.34 22.97 -12.88
C SER A 13 0.49 23.72 -11.83
N ASP A 14 0.90 24.94 -12.11
CA ASP A 14 1.71 25.75 -11.20
C ASP A 14 0.92 26.25 -9.99
N MET A 15 -0.33 26.68 -10.19
CA MET A 15 -1.21 27.12 -9.11
C MET A 15 -1.58 25.97 -8.13
N ALA A 16 -1.79 24.75 -8.62
CA ALA A 16 -2.06 23.59 -7.77
C ALA A 16 -0.80 23.22 -6.97
N SER A 17 0.37 23.34 -7.56
CA SER A 17 1.67 23.11 -6.92
C SER A 17 1.97 24.15 -5.83
N GLU A 18 1.71 25.43 -6.10
CA GLU A 18 1.87 26.52 -5.11
C GLU A 18 0.89 26.39 -3.93
N ALA A 19 -0.38 26.09 -4.20
CA ALA A 19 -1.36 25.88 -3.14
C ALA A 19 -0.99 24.74 -2.21
N TYR A 20 -0.45 23.63 -2.75
CA TYR A 20 0.03 22.50 -1.97
C TYR A 20 1.25 22.88 -1.11
N LEU A 21 2.22 23.61 -1.65
CA LEU A 21 3.38 24.10 -0.89
C LEU A 21 2.99 25.04 0.26
N VAL A 22 2.01 25.93 0.02
CA VAL A 22 1.47 26.82 1.08
C VAL A 22 0.83 26.00 2.18
N GLN A 23 0.06 24.97 1.83
CA GLN A 23 -0.57 24.09 2.82
C GLN A 23 0.47 23.28 3.62
N LEU A 24 1.52 22.78 2.96
CA LEU A 24 2.62 22.09 3.65
C LEU A 24 3.36 23.02 4.63
N LYS A 25 3.69 24.24 4.22
CA LYS A 25 4.32 25.21 5.11
C LYS A 25 3.46 25.48 6.34
N ALA A 26 2.17 25.74 6.15
CA ALA A 26 1.23 25.94 7.26
C ALA A 26 1.16 24.71 8.19
N THR A 27 1.23 23.50 7.65
CA THR A 27 1.28 22.26 8.45
C THR A 27 2.55 22.20 9.29
N PHE A 28 3.72 22.47 8.70
CA PHE A 28 4.99 22.45 9.41
C PHE A 28 5.11 23.56 10.48
N GLU A 29 4.55 24.74 10.24
CA GLU A 29 4.50 25.83 11.22
C GLU A 29 3.72 25.44 12.49
N GLN A 30 2.69 24.60 12.35
CA GLN A 30 1.85 24.13 13.45
C GLN A 30 2.47 22.98 14.25
N LEU A 31 3.56 22.37 13.78
CA LEU A 31 4.20 21.27 14.50
C LEU A 31 4.74 21.75 15.85
N PRO A 32 4.44 21.05 16.96
CA PRO A 32 4.89 21.48 18.29
C PRO A 32 6.39 21.29 18.55
N ASN A 33 7.04 20.39 17.81
CA ASN A 33 8.42 20.00 18.09
C ASN A 33 9.36 20.29 16.93
N ASP A 34 10.63 20.58 17.26
CA ASP A 34 11.73 20.59 16.31
C ASP A 34 12.05 19.16 15.83
N ILE A 35 12.58 19.06 14.61
CA ILE A 35 12.94 17.80 13.96
C ILE A 35 14.44 17.81 13.66
N PRO A 36 15.29 17.46 14.63
CA PRO A 36 16.72 17.33 14.40
C PRO A 36 17.01 16.10 13.53
N LEU A 37 17.79 16.31 12.48
CA LEU A 37 18.25 15.30 11.55
C LEU A 37 19.77 15.21 11.62
N TYR A 38 20.31 14.00 11.87
CA TYR A 38 21.75 13.76 11.93
C TYR A 38 22.16 12.85 10.79
N LEU A 39 22.84 13.40 9.79
CA LEU A 39 23.37 12.66 8.65
C LEU A 39 24.81 12.26 8.92
N PHE A 40 25.07 10.98 8.91
CA PHE A 40 26.42 10.39 9.02
C PHE A 40 26.88 9.90 7.66
N THR A 41 28.11 10.30 7.29
CA THR A 41 28.70 9.93 6.00
C THR A 41 30.14 9.46 6.17
N ALA A 42 30.62 8.62 5.27
CA ALA A 42 32.01 8.22 5.23
C ALA A 42 32.87 9.35 4.64
N LYS A 43 34.02 9.60 5.27
CA LYS A 43 34.94 10.67 4.89
C LYS A 43 35.47 10.47 3.46
N GLY A 44 35.24 11.47 2.61
CA GLY A 44 35.71 11.46 1.21
C GLY A 44 34.87 10.60 0.26
N GLN A 45 33.79 10.00 0.71
CA GLN A 45 32.80 9.33 -0.16
C GLN A 45 31.61 10.26 -0.39
N GLU A 46 31.51 10.83 -1.59
CA GLU A 46 30.29 11.50 -2.08
C GLU A 46 29.59 10.56 -3.07
N ASP A 47 28.82 9.62 -2.54
CA ASP A 47 27.96 8.74 -3.33
C ASP A 47 26.60 9.40 -3.65
N VAL A 48 25.84 8.76 -4.54
CA VAL A 48 24.54 9.23 -4.99
C VAL A 48 23.54 9.39 -3.83
N PHE A 49 23.58 8.51 -2.84
CA PHE A 49 22.66 8.54 -1.71
C PHE A 49 22.98 9.67 -0.73
N THR A 50 24.26 9.96 -0.51
CA THR A 50 24.70 11.12 0.29
C THR A 50 24.24 12.44 -0.33
N GLN A 51 24.42 12.60 -1.66
CA GLN A 51 23.97 13.79 -2.38
C GLN A 51 22.45 13.91 -2.33
N ALA A 52 21.73 12.80 -2.55
CA ALA A 52 20.27 12.77 -2.49
C ALA A 52 19.71 13.14 -1.11
N ASN A 53 20.31 12.65 -0.01
CA ASN A 53 19.95 13.08 1.34
C ASN A 53 20.04 14.60 1.49
N ARG A 54 21.17 15.18 1.10
CA ARG A 54 21.37 16.64 1.18
C ARG A 54 20.34 17.40 0.34
N GLN A 55 20.05 16.93 -0.86
CA GLN A 55 19.08 17.57 -1.74
C GLN A 55 17.66 17.51 -1.20
N VAL A 56 17.22 16.33 -0.77
CA VAL A 56 15.88 16.11 -0.21
C VAL A 56 15.70 16.92 1.07
N ILE A 57 16.64 16.83 2.01
CA ILE A 57 16.54 17.56 3.27
C ILE A 57 16.59 19.08 3.04
N ARG A 58 17.38 19.58 2.10
CA ARG A 58 17.39 21.00 1.73
C ARG A 58 16.01 21.46 1.28
N ALA A 59 15.36 20.70 0.42
CA ALA A 59 14.00 21.02 -0.07
C ALA A 59 12.98 21.10 1.09
N PHE A 60 13.06 20.18 2.06
CA PHE A 60 12.18 20.23 3.23
C PHE A 60 12.53 21.37 4.21
N ARG A 61 13.80 21.75 4.35
CA ARG A 61 14.20 22.90 5.14
C ARG A 61 13.68 24.23 4.59
N GLU A 62 13.44 24.34 3.29
CA GLU A 62 12.78 25.51 2.69
C GLU A 62 11.29 25.62 3.10
N LEU A 63 10.73 24.54 3.62
CA LEU A 63 9.34 24.51 4.12
C LEU A 63 9.27 24.95 5.59
N SER A 64 10.30 24.69 6.42
CA SER A 64 10.25 24.99 7.86
C SER A 64 11.62 25.03 8.51
N ASP A 65 11.82 26.04 9.37
CA ASP A 65 13.00 26.18 10.23
C ASP A 65 13.06 25.12 11.35
N LYS A 66 12.00 24.35 11.56
CA LYS A 66 11.97 23.26 12.56
C LYS A 66 12.77 22.04 12.12
N ILE A 67 13.13 21.94 10.84
CA ILE A 67 13.95 20.84 10.30
C ILE A 67 15.42 21.23 10.38
N ASN A 68 16.14 20.65 11.32
CA ASN A 68 17.52 21.01 11.65
C ASN A 68 18.48 19.89 11.26
N LEU A 69 19.18 20.04 10.13
CA LEU A 69 20.21 19.10 9.68
C LEU A 69 21.56 19.39 10.33
N ARG A 70 22.19 18.33 10.87
CA ARG A 70 23.60 18.30 11.27
C ARG A 70 24.28 17.14 10.57
N GLU A 71 25.47 17.39 10.03
CA GLU A 71 26.26 16.37 9.32
C GLU A 71 27.49 16.00 10.14
N TYR A 72 27.82 14.72 10.14
CA TYR A 72 28.94 14.15 10.89
C TYR A 72 29.64 13.09 10.06
N ASP A 73 30.94 12.92 10.26
CA ASP A 73 31.67 11.78 9.74
C ASP A 73 31.44 10.52 10.61
N LEU A 74 31.59 9.32 10.03
CA LEU A 74 31.44 8.06 10.78
C LEU A 74 32.44 7.87 11.91
N ASP A 75 33.59 8.55 11.90
CA ASP A 75 34.58 8.53 12.97
C ASP A 75 34.24 9.47 14.15
N HIS A 76 33.20 10.30 14.01
CA HIS A 76 32.74 11.20 15.06
C HIS A 76 32.21 10.43 16.29
N GLU A 77 32.40 10.97 17.48
CA GLU A 77 31.97 10.33 18.75
C GLU A 77 30.45 10.02 18.80
N LEU A 78 29.65 10.83 18.15
CA LEU A 78 28.20 10.61 18.04
C LEU A 78 27.84 9.38 17.20
N ALA A 79 28.67 8.97 16.23
CA ALA A 79 28.46 7.74 15.50
C ALA A 79 28.56 6.52 16.44
N LYS A 80 29.53 6.54 17.35
CA LYS A 80 29.67 5.50 18.39
C LYS A 80 28.49 5.53 19.38
N LYS A 81 28.08 6.74 19.83
CA LYS A 81 26.96 6.92 20.76
C LYS A 81 25.67 6.31 20.20
N TRP A 82 25.40 6.50 18.91
CA TRP A 82 24.19 6.04 18.25
C TRP A 82 24.35 4.73 17.48
N ASN A 83 25.52 4.05 17.63
CA ASN A 83 25.86 2.82 16.93
C ASN A 83 25.60 2.90 15.41
N VAL A 84 26.13 3.95 14.76
CA VAL A 84 26.07 4.15 13.31
C VAL A 84 27.29 3.50 12.67
N THR A 85 27.05 2.55 11.77
CA THR A 85 28.12 1.73 11.15
C THR A 85 28.14 1.81 9.62
N SER A 86 27.09 2.33 8.99
CA SER A 86 26.98 2.44 7.52
C SER A 86 26.81 3.90 7.05
N SER A 87 27.15 4.14 5.79
CA SER A 87 27.13 5.44 5.13
C SER A 87 26.37 5.36 3.80
N PRO A 88 25.43 6.29 3.54
CA PRO A 88 24.92 7.30 4.46
C PRO A 88 23.87 6.74 5.42
N THR A 89 23.89 7.20 6.68
CA THR A 89 22.85 6.92 7.65
C THR A 89 22.25 8.24 8.15
N LEU A 90 20.94 8.36 8.06
CA LEU A 90 20.19 9.51 8.57
C LEU A 90 19.43 9.13 9.83
N LEU A 91 19.77 9.74 10.96
CA LEU A 91 19.01 9.62 12.22
C LEU A 91 17.95 10.72 12.30
N ILE A 92 16.75 10.36 12.71
CA ILE A 92 15.60 11.25 12.75
C ILE A 92 15.18 11.45 14.21
N ALA A 93 15.38 12.65 14.72
CA ALA A 93 15.13 13.06 16.12
C ALA A 93 15.67 12.04 17.15
N PRO A 94 16.98 11.69 17.10
CA PRO A 94 17.54 10.56 17.82
C PRO A 94 17.49 10.66 19.35
N GLU A 95 17.28 11.88 19.89
CA GLU A 95 17.08 12.07 21.34
C GLU A 95 15.70 11.64 21.82
N ARG A 96 14.73 11.44 20.90
CA ARG A 96 13.35 11.07 21.21
C ARG A 96 12.97 9.70 20.65
N TYR A 97 13.53 9.34 19.48
CA TYR A 97 13.14 8.15 18.75
C TYR A 97 14.37 7.38 18.25
N SER A 98 14.28 6.07 18.26
CA SER A 98 15.26 5.19 17.60
C SER A 98 14.85 4.94 16.14
N ILE A 99 14.80 6.01 15.33
CA ILE A 99 14.45 5.93 13.90
C ILE A 99 15.66 6.31 13.06
N ARG A 100 16.05 5.43 12.14
CA ARG A 100 17.14 5.68 11.18
C ARG A 100 16.79 5.25 9.78
N TRP A 101 17.41 5.91 8.82
CA TRP A 101 17.34 5.60 7.41
C TRP A 101 18.71 5.25 6.89
N LEU A 102 18.89 4.06 6.31
CA LEU A 102 20.10 3.61 5.64
C LEU A 102 19.89 3.78 4.14
N GLY A 103 20.68 4.68 3.52
CA GLY A 103 20.46 5.17 2.16
C GLY A 103 19.85 6.57 2.13
N ALA A 104 18.92 6.83 1.20
CA ALA A 104 18.30 8.15 1.04
C ALA A 104 16.80 8.06 0.70
N PRO A 105 15.97 8.97 1.21
CA PRO A 105 14.54 9.02 0.90
C PRO A 105 14.29 9.63 -0.48
N MET A 106 14.56 8.85 -1.54
CA MET A 106 14.41 9.24 -2.94
C MET A 106 13.13 8.67 -3.56
N GLY A 107 12.70 9.25 -4.69
CA GLY A 107 11.58 8.74 -5.48
C GLY A 107 10.29 8.66 -4.67
N GLU A 108 9.63 7.51 -4.67
CA GLU A 108 8.41 7.27 -3.91
C GLU A 108 8.61 7.44 -2.39
N GLU A 109 9.83 7.22 -1.89
CA GLU A 109 10.17 7.34 -0.48
C GLU A 109 10.29 8.78 0.02
N ALA A 110 10.32 9.78 -0.85
CA ALA A 110 10.23 11.18 -0.46
C ALA A 110 8.88 11.47 0.24
N ARG A 111 7.82 10.78 -0.15
CA ARG A 111 6.51 10.84 0.51
C ARG A 111 6.58 10.22 1.91
N THR A 112 7.20 9.06 2.05
CA THR A 112 7.45 8.44 3.36
C THR A 112 8.19 9.40 4.28
N PHE A 113 9.23 10.05 3.77
CA PHE A 113 10.01 10.99 4.56
C PHE A 113 9.20 12.21 5.02
N LEU A 114 8.34 12.75 4.17
CA LEU A 114 7.38 13.80 4.55
C LEU A 114 6.49 13.37 5.73
N GLU A 115 5.89 12.18 5.63
CA GLU A 115 5.04 11.62 6.70
C GLU A 115 5.82 11.44 8.01
N ILE A 116 7.07 10.96 7.94
CA ILE A 116 7.95 10.83 9.10
C ILE A 116 8.18 12.19 9.77
N LEU A 117 8.53 13.21 8.99
CA LEU A 117 8.77 14.56 9.53
C LEU A 117 7.52 15.11 10.24
N ILE A 118 6.34 14.88 9.66
CA ILE A 118 5.07 15.31 10.27
C ILE A 118 4.81 14.55 11.58
N LEU A 119 4.89 13.21 11.60
CA LEU A 119 4.62 12.40 12.77
C LEU A 119 5.59 12.72 13.93
N VAL A 120 6.88 12.83 13.60
CA VAL A 120 7.94 13.19 14.57
C VAL A 120 7.76 14.62 15.10
N GLY A 121 7.41 15.55 14.22
CA GLY A 121 7.14 16.95 14.59
C GLY A 121 5.87 17.10 15.44
N LEU A 122 4.83 16.32 15.18
CA LEU A 122 3.63 16.24 16.00
C LEU A 122 3.89 15.57 17.35
N GLY A 123 4.81 14.60 17.39
CA GLY A 123 5.03 13.74 18.55
C GLY A 123 3.84 12.81 18.82
N LYS A 124 3.13 12.44 17.77
CA LYS A 124 1.96 11.55 17.81
C LYS A 124 2.03 10.55 16.67
N SER A 125 1.70 9.31 16.96
CA SER A 125 1.75 8.21 15.98
C SER A 125 0.62 8.27 14.95
N ASN A 126 -0.51 8.84 15.29
CA ASN A 126 -1.75 8.80 14.51
C ASN A 126 -2.18 7.35 14.16
N LEU A 127 -1.87 6.40 15.05
CA LEU A 127 -2.42 5.06 14.98
C LEU A 127 -3.92 5.07 15.29
N SER A 128 -4.67 4.14 14.70
CA SER A 128 -6.06 3.90 15.08
C SER A 128 -6.16 3.44 16.54
N ASP A 129 -7.30 3.68 17.19
CA ASP A 129 -7.52 3.24 18.58
C ASP A 129 -7.33 1.72 18.74
N GLN A 130 -7.68 0.94 17.72
CA GLN A 130 -7.46 -0.51 17.68
C GLN A 130 -5.96 -0.84 17.66
N SER A 131 -5.20 -0.19 16.81
CA SER A 131 -3.74 -0.35 16.73
C SER A 131 -3.06 0.06 18.04
N VAL A 132 -3.48 1.17 18.65
CA VAL A 132 -2.98 1.61 19.97
C VAL A 132 -3.25 0.56 21.06
N ASN A 133 -4.43 -0.03 21.07
CA ASN A 133 -4.77 -1.08 22.04
C ASN A 133 -3.95 -2.36 21.85
N VAL A 134 -3.55 -2.68 20.62
CA VAL A 134 -2.71 -3.85 20.32
C VAL A 134 -1.25 -3.60 20.63
N ILE A 135 -0.70 -2.45 20.21
CA ILE A 135 0.72 -2.16 20.35
C ILE A 135 1.12 -1.97 21.82
N LYS A 136 0.26 -1.39 22.65
CA LYS A 136 0.47 -1.24 24.10
C LYS A 136 0.54 -2.55 24.87
N LYS A 137 0.14 -3.66 24.26
CA LYS A 137 0.27 -5.01 24.84
C LYS A 137 1.60 -5.68 24.46
N ILE A 138 2.49 -4.98 23.79
CA ILE A 138 3.86 -5.45 23.52
C ILE A 138 4.69 -5.23 24.79
N ASP A 139 5.21 -6.31 25.34
CA ASP A 139 5.92 -6.36 26.64
C ASP A 139 7.44 -6.47 26.52
N SER A 140 7.94 -6.54 25.29
CA SER A 140 9.37 -6.72 25.00
C SER A 140 9.82 -5.87 23.81
N PRO A 141 11.09 -5.44 23.74
CA PRO A 141 11.59 -4.59 22.67
C PRO A 141 11.38 -5.18 21.26
N ARG A 142 11.12 -4.30 20.30
CA ARG A 142 10.99 -4.62 18.87
C ARG A 142 12.00 -3.82 18.06
N ASN A 143 12.88 -4.52 17.38
CA ASN A 143 13.81 -3.93 16.42
C ASN A 143 13.24 -4.15 15.03
N ILE A 144 12.66 -3.11 14.44
CA ILE A 144 12.02 -3.18 13.13
C ILE A 144 13.02 -2.82 12.03
N LYS A 145 13.05 -3.63 10.97
CA LYS A 145 13.75 -3.33 9.72
C LYS A 145 12.73 -3.35 8.59
N VAL A 146 12.64 -2.28 7.83
CA VAL A 146 11.78 -2.21 6.64
C VAL A 146 12.66 -2.01 5.42
N PHE A 147 12.68 -2.99 4.55
CA PHE A 147 13.41 -2.93 3.28
C PHE A 147 12.55 -2.25 2.22
N VAL A 148 13.10 -1.22 1.59
CA VAL A 148 12.41 -0.34 0.64
C VAL A 148 13.24 -0.13 -0.62
N SER A 149 12.61 0.46 -1.66
CA SER A 149 13.30 0.90 -2.87
C SER A 149 12.66 2.19 -3.39
N PRO A 150 13.44 3.14 -3.93
CA PRO A 150 12.95 4.40 -4.48
C PRO A 150 11.88 4.28 -5.57
N THR A 151 11.81 3.13 -6.25
CA THR A 151 10.87 2.86 -7.33
C THR A 151 9.64 2.04 -6.91
N CYS A 152 9.53 1.71 -5.63
CA CYS A 152 8.47 0.85 -5.12
C CYS A 152 7.26 1.68 -4.66
N PRO A 153 6.09 1.61 -5.32
CA PRO A 153 4.93 2.41 -4.96
C PRO A 153 4.21 1.93 -3.68
N TYR A 154 4.55 0.76 -3.18
CA TYR A 154 3.95 0.14 -2.00
C TYR A 154 4.81 0.30 -0.73
N CYS A 155 6.09 0.61 -0.90
CA CYS A 155 7.04 0.76 0.19
C CYS A 155 6.65 1.86 1.18
N PRO A 156 6.14 3.04 0.74
CA PRO A 156 5.72 4.10 1.66
C PRO A 156 4.70 3.66 2.71
N GLN A 157 3.72 2.84 2.33
CA GLN A 157 2.70 2.37 3.28
C GLN A 157 3.30 1.54 4.42
N GLU A 158 4.19 0.61 4.10
CA GLU A 158 4.80 -0.27 5.09
C GLU A 158 5.77 0.48 5.99
N ALA A 159 6.57 1.38 5.42
CA ALA A 159 7.51 2.22 6.16
C ALA A 159 6.77 3.17 7.13
N VAL A 160 5.67 3.79 6.69
CA VAL A 160 4.85 4.67 7.55
C VAL A 160 4.21 3.89 8.71
N ASN A 161 3.73 2.66 8.50
CA ASN A 161 3.22 1.82 9.58
C ASN A 161 4.30 1.56 10.65
N ALA A 162 5.52 1.27 10.22
CA ALA A 162 6.64 1.06 11.14
C ALA A 162 7.03 2.35 11.89
N VAL A 163 7.00 3.50 11.22
CA VAL A 163 7.24 4.81 11.85
C VAL A 163 6.18 5.11 12.91
N LYS A 164 4.91 4.90 12.60
CA LYS A 164 3.82 5.08 13.56
C LYS A 164 4.04 4.22 14.81
N ALA A 165 4.46 2.96 14.64
CA ALA A 165 4.79 2.08 15.75
C ALA A 165 5.96 2.63 16.59
N ALA A 166 7.04 3.09 15.96
CA ALA A 166 8.20 3.63 16.65
C ALA A 166 7.90 4.97 17.37
N VAL A 167 7.00 5.79 16.83
CA VAL A 167 6.54 7.04 17.46
C VAL A 167 5.61 6.77 18.65
N GLU A 168 4.75 5.73 18.58
CA GLU A 168 3.85 5.36 19.69
C GLU A 168 4.60 4.74 20.87
N MET A 169 5.65 3.95 20.61
CA MET A 169 6.40 3.21 21.63
C MET A 169 7.91 3.50 21.55
N PRO A 170 8.35 4.76 21.74
CA PRO A 170 9.74 5.17 21.49
C PRO A 170 10.78 4.49 22.37
N GLU A 171 10.40 4.08 23.59
CA GLU A 171 11.28 3.38 24.53
C GLU A 171 11.48 1.90 24.21
N SER A 172 10.57 1.31 23.41
CA SER A 172 10.52 -0.13 23.19
C SER A 172 10.69 -0.52 21.73
N ILE A 173 10.53 0.42 20.78
CA ILE A 173 10.59 0.14 19.36
C ILE A 173 11.67 0.95 18.69
N SER A 174 12.61 0.27 18.03
CA SER A 174 13.57 0.87 17.12
C SER A 174 13.22 0.55 15.67
N LEU A 175 13.54 1.45 14.75
CA LEU A 175 13.24 1.32 13.33
C LEU A 175 14.45 1.66 12.47
N GLU A 176 14.76 0.77 11.54
CA GLU A 176 15.68 0.97 10.42
C GLU A 176 14.89 0.88 9.11
N ILE A 177 14.84 1.98 8.34
CA ILE A 177 14.35 1.97 6.96
C ILE A 177 15.57 1.79 6.07
N ILE A 178 15.59 0.74 5.25
CA ILE A 178 16.78 0.26 4.55
C ILE A 178 16.50 0.26 3.04
N ASP A 179 17.19 1.14 2.32
CA ASP A 179 17.17 1.12 0.87
C ASP A 179 18.03 -0.05 0.37
N ILE A 180 17.41 -1.01 -0.33
CA ILE A 180 18.10 -2.20 -0.85
C ILE A 180 19.16 -1.90 -1.90
N GLN A 181 19.13 -0.72 -2.51
CA GLN A 181 20.14 -0.28 -3.47
C GLN A 181 21.36 0.34 -2.77
N SER A 182 21.15 0.97 -1.60
CA SER A 182 22.22 1.49 -0.77
C SER A 182 22.90 0.40 0.06
N GLU A 183 22.12 -0.57 0.56
CA GLU A 183 22.55 -1.63 1.48
C GLU A 183 22.34 -3.04 0.88
N PRO A 184 22.94 -3.36 -0.29
CA PRO A 184 22.68 -4.63 -0.98
C PRO A 184 23.16 -5.86 -0.20
N GLU A 185 24.21 -5.75 0.60
CA GLU A 185 24.69 -6.85 1.43
C GLU A 185 23.69 -7.18 2.53
N LEU A 186 23.15 -6.17 3.20
CA LEU A 186 22.12 -6.33 4.22
C LEU A 186 20.82 -6.88 3.61
N ALA A 187 20.42 -6.39 2.44
CA ALA A 187 19.25 -6.90 1.70
C ALA A 187 19.43 -8.40 1.36
N ASN A 188 20.62 -8.83 0.93
CA ASN A 188 20.92 -10.23 0.65
C ASN A 188 20.89 -11.08 1.92
N GLN A 189 21.43 -10.59 3.04
CA GLN A 189 21.41 -11.28 4.33
C GLN A 189 19.99 -11.64 4.78
N TYR A 190 19.02 -10.73 4.55
CA TYR A 190 17.61 -10.93 4.89
C TYR A 190 16.79 -11.54 3.74
N ALA A 191 17.40 -11.88 2.60
CA ALA A 191 16.73 -12.31 1.38
C ALA A 191 15.64 -11.33 0.91
N ALA A 192 15.82 -10.02 1.18
CA ALA A 192 14.87 -8.96 0.87
C ALA A 192 15.02 -8.48 -0.58
N GLN A 193 14.83 -9.40 -1.55
CA GLN A 193 14.91 -9.08 -2.99
C GLN A 193 13.60 -8.50 -3.55
N SER A 194 12.47 -8.73 -2.89
CA SER A 194 11.18 -8.09 -3.17
C SER A 194 10.85 -7.11 -2.04
N VAL A 195 10.36 -5.92 -2.37
CA VAL A 195 10.05 -4.86 -1.40
C VAL A 195 8.60 -4.40 -1.55
N PRO A 196 7.96 -3.92 -0.45
CA PRO A 196 8.49 -3.84 0.91
C PRO A 196 8.53 -5.20 1.61
N GLN A 197 9.52 -5.37 2.49
CA GLN A 197 9.53 -6.44 3.48
C GLN A 197 9.83 -5.83 4.85
N ALA A 198 9.09 -6.28 5.86
CA ALA A 198 9.25 -5.86 7.24
C ALA A 198 9.68 -7.03 8.13
N PHE A 199 10.71 -6.81 8.91
CA PHE A 199 11.21 -7.74 9.92
C PHE A 199 11.12 -7.09 11.30
N ALA A 200 10.85 -7.87 12.32
CA ALA A 200 10.96 -7.45 13.71
C ALA A 200 11.74 -8.50 14.49
N ASN A 201 12.81 -8.07 15.18
CA ASN A 201 13.73 -8.98 15.88
C ASN A 201 14.23 -10.11 14.94
N ASP A 202 14.55 -9.74 13.69
CA ASP A 202 15.02 -10.61 12.60
C ASP A 202 14.01 -11.67 12.12
N VAL A 203 12.77 -11.61 12.57
CA VAL A 203 11.66 -12.43 12.07
C VAL A 203 10.88 -11.64 11.01
N LEU A 204 10.62 -12.25 9.85
CA LEU A 204 9.77 -11.66 8.82
C LEU A 204 8.34 -11.49 9.38
N ILE A 205 7.83 -10.27 9.43
CA ILE A 205 6.49 -9.94 9.91
C ILE A 205 5.56 -9.41 8.81
N GLY A 206 6.10 -8.98 7.67
CA GLY A 206 5.34 -8.47 6.54
C GLY A 206 6.05 -8.63 5.22
N GLN A 207 5.29 -8.98 4.18
CA GLN A 207 5.75 -9.02 2.80
C GLN A 207 4.70 -8.34 1.91
N GLY A 208 5.10 -7.23 1.26
CA GLY A 208 4.18 -6.30 0.62
C GLY A 208 3.58 -5.30 1.62
N ALA A 209 2.85 -4.30 1.10
CA ALA A 209 2.18 -3.30 1.94
C ALA A 209 1.02 -3.92 2.73
N GLN A 210 1.03 -3.74 4.04
CA GLN A 210 -0.01 -4.21 4.94
C GLN A 210 -0.93 -3.06 5.37
N PRO A 211 -2.23 -3.33 5.67
CA PRO A 211 -3.03 -2.42 6.49
C PRO A 211 -2.37 -2.18 7.85
N GLU A 212 -2.57 -1.01 8.44
CA GLU A 212 -1.97 -0.60 9.72
C GLU A 212 -2.20 -1.64 10.82
N GLU A 213 -3.45 -2.07 10.99
CA GLU A 213 -3.84 -2.99 12.05
C GLU A 213 -3.20 -4.38 11.89
N VAL A 214 -3.03 -4.82 10.63
CA VAL A 214 -2.34 -6.08 10.30
C VAL A 214 -0.88 -5.99 10.64
N PHE A 215 -0.22 -4.89 10.24
CA PHE A 215 1.18 -4.64 10.58
C PHE A 215 1.41 -4.64 12.10
N ILE A 216 0.61 -3.91 12.85
CA ILE A 216 0.73 -3.81 14.32
C ILE A 216 0.50 -5.18 14.98
N LEU A 217 -0.44 -5.98 14.47
CA LEU A 217 -0.67 -7.33 14.98
C LEU A 217 0.50 -8.27 14.67
N SER A 218 1.05 -8.18 13.46
CA SER A 218 2.24 -8.94 13.04
C SER A 218 3.45 -8.59 13.93
N LEU A 219 3.63 -7.29 14.21
CA LEU A 219 4.67 -6.78 15.09
C LEU A 219 4.55 -7.31 16.53
N LYS A 220 3.32 -7.36 17.06
CA LYS A 220 3.05 -7.90 18.39
C LYS A 220 3.38 -9.40 18.46
N LYS A 221 2.93 -10.17 17.48
CA LYS A 221 3.06 -11.63 17.47
C LYS A 221 4.43 -12.14 17.01
N LEU A 222 5.23 -11.31 16.35
CA LEU A 222 6.47 -11.68 15.66
C LEU A 222 6.25 -12.80 14.63
N GLU A 223 5.18 -12.67 13.86
CA GLU A 223 4.84 -13.59 12.76
C GLU A 223 3.99 -12.86 11.72
N PRO A 224 4.07 -13.21 10.43
CA PRO A 224 3.25 -12.58 9.41
C PRO A 224 1.76 -12.83 9.68
N GLN A 225 0.99 -11.76 9.70
CA GLN A 225 -0.47 -11.83 9.73
C GLN A 225 -1.01 -11.36 8.39
N THR A 226 -2.03 -12.01 7.90
CA THR A 226 -2.74 -11.62 6.67
C THR A 226 -4.07 -10.97 6.98
N ILE A 227 -4.49 -11.03 8.23
CA ILE A 227 -5.83 -10.67 8.68
C ILE A 227 -5.73 -10.01 10.04
N PHE A 228 -6.37 -8.85 10.18
CA PHE A 228 -6.60 -8.24 11.49
C PHE A 228 -7.89 -8.78 12.09
N ILE A 229 -7.79 -9.28 13.33
CA ILE A 229 -8.93 -9.70 14.15
C ILE A 229 -9.06 -8.69 15.27
N PRO A 230 -10.12 -7.87 15.29
CA PRO A 230 -10.39 -7.04 16.45
C PRO A 230 -10.46 -7.89 17.71
N ASP A 231 -9.79 -7.48 18.78
CA ASP A 231 -9.90 -8.07 20.12
C ASP A 231 -11.27 -7.71 20.78
N SER A 232 -12.34 -7.59 20.00
CA SER A 232 -13.66 -7.40 20.60
C SER A 232 -14.13 -8.76 21.13
N ASP A 233 -14.27 -8.88 22.43
CA ASP A 233 -14.85 -10.03 23.12
C ASP A 233 -16.35 -10.26 22.78
N ALA A 234 -16.89 -9.48 21.85
CA ALA A 234 -18.26 -9.58 21.42
C ALA A 234 -18.43 -10.77 20.47
N GLU A 235 -18.77 -11.92 21.01
CA GLU A 235 -19.24 -13.06 20.21
C GLU A 235 -20.49 -12.72 19.38
N LEU A 236 -21.22 -11.68 19.77
CA LEU A 236 -22.48 -11.24 19.17
C LEU A 236 -22.42 -9.77 18.75
N VAL A 237 -22.67 -9.51 17.46
CA VAL A 237 -22.78 -8.14 16.90
C VAL A 237 -24.19 -7.91 16.38
N GLU A 238 -24.84 -6.84 16.86
CA GLU A 238 -26.17 -6.44 16.41
C GLU A 238 -26.12 -5.26 15.44
N THR A 239 -26.74 -5.42 14.28
CA THR A 239 -26.80 -4.40 13.24
C THR A 239 -28.20 -4.23 12.66
N ASP A 240 -28.46 -3.14 11.93
CA ASP A 240 -29.65 -2.99 11.11
C ASP A 240 -29.43 -3.57 9.70
N LEU A 241 -28.19 -3.46 9.22
CA LEU A 241 -27.76 -4.02 7.94
C LEU A 241 -26.36 -4.68 8.07
N LEU A 242 -26.27 -5.94 7.71
CA LEU A 242 -24.99 -6.63 7.51
C LEU A 242 -24.69 -6.71 6.02
N ILE A 243 -23.51 -6.27 5.62
CA ILE A 243 -23.03 -6.28 4.25
C ILE A 243 -21.97 -7.37 4.13
N ILE A 244 -22.17 -8.32 3.25
CA ILE A 244 -21.24 -9.43 3.00
C ILE A 244 -20.44 -9.15 1.73
N GLY A 245 -19.17 -8.85 1.89
CA GLY A 245 -18.21 -8.50 0.86
C GLY A 245 -17.69 -7.07 0.96
N GLY A 246 -16.37 -6.91 1.04
CA GLY A 246 -15.63 -5.64 1.18
C GLY A 246 -15.07 -5.10 -0.14
N GLY A 247 -15.67 -5.46 -1.28
CA GLY A 247 -15.38 -4.84 -2.58
C GLY A 247 -16.04 -3.46 -2.73
N PRO A 248 -15.86 -2.77 -3.88
CA PRO A 248 -16.40 -1.42 -4.10
C PRO A 248 -17.89 -1.29 -3.79
N SER A 249 -18.69 -2.29 -4.14
CA SER A 249 -20.13 -2.30 -3.89
C SER A 249 -20.44 -2.35 -2.39
N GLY A 250 -19.76 -3.24 -1.64
CA GLY A 250 -19.98 -3.37 -0.19
C GLY A 250 -19.48 -2.15 0.59
N LEU A 251 -18.31 -1.61 0.24
CA LEU A 251 -17.78 -0.38 0.84
C LEU A 251 -18.73 0.81 0.61
N THR A 252 -19.21 0.98 -0.62
CA THR A 252 -20.17 2.03 -0.96
C THR A 252 -21.48 1.85 -0.19
N ALA A 253 -22.01 0.63 -0.15
CA ALA A 253 -23.22 0.33 0.61
C ALA A 253 -23.04 0.65 2.11
N GLY A 254 -21.89 0.32 2.68
CA GLY A 254 -21.56 0.63 4.07
C GLY A 254 -21.61 2.13 4.36
N ILE A 255 -20.94 2.94 3.54
CA ILE A 255 -20.94 4.40 3.66
C ILE A 255 -22.36 4.95 3.65
N TYR A 256 -23.15 4.60 2.62
CA TYR A 256 -24.49 5.15 2.46
C TYR A 256 -25.47 4.66 3.53
N SER A 257 -25.33 3.44 3.98
CA SER A 257 -26.17 2.90 5.07
C SER A 257 -25.99 3.69 6.36
N VAL A 258 -24.76 3.93 6.77
CA VAL A 258 -24.48 4.71 7.99
C VAL A 258 -24.89 6.17 7.81
N ARG A 259 -24.63 6.77 6.65
CA ARG A 259 -25.11 8.12 6.34
C ARG A 259 -26.64 8.25 6.35
N SER A 260 -27.34 7.15 6.12
CA SER A 260 -28.83 7.07 6.23
C SER A 260 -29.31 6.76 7.64
N GLY A 261 -28.42 6.71 8.64
CA GLY A 261 -28.76 6.49 10.05
C GLY A 261 -28.90 5.03 10.44
N LEU A 262 -28.47 4.07 9.60
CA LEU A 262 -28.48 2.65 9.94
C LEU A 262 -27.18 2.27 10.68
N ARG A 263 -27.31 1.37 11.65
CA ARG A 263 -26.15 0.64 12.20
C ARG A 263 -25.78 -0.44 11.19
N ALA A 264 -24.72 -0.22 10.44
CA ALA A 264 -24.26 -1.17 9.43
C ALA A 264 -22.86 -1.73 9.77
N ALA A 265 -22.59 -2.94 9.28
CA ALA A 265 -21.27 -3.54 9.32
C ALA A 265 -20.97 -4.24 7.99
N VAL A 266 -19.69 -4.29 7.63
CA VAL A 266 -19.19 -5.02 6.47
C VAL A 266 -18.37 -6.20 6.96
N VAL A 267 -18.61 -7.39 6.39
CA VAL A 267 -17.83 -8.61 6.64
C VAL A 267 -17.11 -9.00 5.35
N GLU A 268 -15.80 -9.16 5.41
CA GLU A 268 -14.97 -9.57 4.27
C GLU A 268 -14.02 -10.69 4.67
N ARG A 269 -13.95 -11.75 3.87
CA ARG A 269 -13.10 -12.91 4.16
C ARG A 269 -11.63 -12.71 3.80
N GLU A 270 -11.36 -11.85 2.81
CA GLU A 270 -10.03 -11.63 2.25
C GLU A 270 -9.58 -10.16 2.43
N ALA A 271 -8.67 -9.68 1.59
CA ALA A 271 -8.28 -8.29 1.55
C ALA A 271 -9.42 -7.42 1.00
N LEU A 272 -9.55 -6.21 1.55
CA LEU A 272 -10.54 -5.24 1.10
C LEU A 272 -10.28 -4.80 -0.35
N GLY A 273 -11.37 -4.50 -1.07
CA GLY A 273 -11.35 -3.97 -2.42
C GLY A 273 -11.70 -4.95 -3.51
N GLY A 274 -11.74 -6.24 -3.20
CA GLY A 274 -12.14 -7.29 -4.16
C GLY A 274 -11.30 -7.27 -5.43
N GLN A 275 -11.89 -7.69 -6.56
CA GLN A 275 -11.18 -7.79 -7.84
C GLN A 275 -10.66 -6.45 -8.39
N VAL A 276 -11.26 -5.33 -7.99
CA VAL A 276 -10.79 -4.01 -8.46
C VAL A 276 -9.39 -3.72 -7.92
N ALA A 277 -9.07 -4.19 -6.72
CA ALA A 277 -7.72 -4.01 -6.14
C ALA A 277 -6.61 -4.64 -7.01
N THR A 278 -6.92 -5.67 -7.78
CA THR A 278 -5.98 -6.36 -8.68
C THR A 278 -6.09 -5.90 -10.13
N THR A 279 -6.99 -4.96 -10.44
CA THR A 279 -7.17 -4.43 -11.80
C THR A 279 -6.07 -3.39 -12.08
N PRO A 280 -5.30 -3.51 -13.18
CA PRO A 280 -4.21 -2.56 -13.49
C PRO A 280 -4.68 -1.13 -13.59
N ILE A 281 -5.70 -0.89 -14.41
CA ILE A 281 -6.23 0.43 -14.73
C ILE A 281 -7.75 0.37 -14.79
N VAL A 282 -8.40 1.34 -14.17
CA VAL A 282 -9.85 1.58 -14.19
C VAL A 282 -10.11 2.91 -14.88
N GLU A 283 -10.86 2.88 -16.00
CA GLU A 283 -11.18 4.05 -16.83
C GLU A 283 -12.69 4.37 -16.86
N ASN A 284 -13.49 3.56 -16.19
CA ASN A 284 -14.95 3.66 -16.21
C ASN A 284 -15.55 3.99 -14.83
N TYR A 285 -14.73 4.50 -13.90
CA TYR A 285 -15.22 4.97 -12.61
C TYR A 285 -15.38 6.50 -12.63
N PRO A 286 -16.60 7.04 -12.43
CA PRO A 286 -16.84 8.49 -12.48
C PRO A 286 -15.95 9.25 -11.49
N GLY A 287 -15.33 10.33 -11.97
CA GLY A 287 -14.39 11.15 -11.19
C GLY A 287 -12.93 10.92 -11.56
N PHE A 288 -12.62 9.86 -12.31
CA PHE A 288 -11.28 9.57 -12.82
C PHE A 288 -11.34 9.26 -14.32
N THR A 289 -10.46 9.88 -15.10
CA THR A 289 -10.26 9.50 -16.51
C THR A 289 -9.50 8.17 -16.61
N SER A 290 -8.56 7.95 -15.68
CA SER A 290 -7.80 6.73 -15.54
C SER A 290 -7.21 6.69 -14.13
N VAL A 291 -7.29 5.55 -13.45
CA VAL A 291 -6.74 5.35 -12.09
C VAL A 291 -6.35 3.88 -11.90
N GLY A 292 -5.26 3.62 -11.19
CA GLY A 292 -4.91 2.26 -10.78
C GLY A 292 -5.99 1.66 -9.86
N GLY A 293 -6.38 0.42 -10.10
CA GLY A 293 -7.45 -0.22 -9.32
C GLY A 293 -7.14 -0.28 -7.83
N LYS A 294 -5.89 -0.56 -7.46
CA LYS A 294 -5.46 -0.53 -6.05
C LYS A 294 -5.61 0.86 -5.44
N THR A 295 -5.18 1.91 -6.14
CA THR A 295 -5.31 3.31 -5.69
C THR A 295 -6.77 3.69 -5.48
N LEU A 296 -7.64 3.34 -6.43
CA LEU A 296 -9.07 3.60 -6.32
C LEU A 296 -9.67 2.93 -5.08
N VAL A 297 -9.34 1.68 -4.88
CA VAL A 297 -9.83 0.91 -3.73
C VAL A 297 -9.32 1.46 -2.41
N ASP A 298 -8.05 1.85 -2.31
CA ASP A 298 -7.48 2.42 -1.08
C ASP A 298 -8.20 3.71 -0.67
N ILE A 299 -8.56 4.55 -1.65
CA ILE A 299 -9.40 5.73 -1.42
C ILE A 299 -10.78 5.32 -0.89
N MET A 300 -11.41 4.30 -1.50
CA MET A 300 -12.74 3.82 -1.08
C MET A 300 -12.70 3.20 0.33
N VAL A 301 -11.67 2.41 0.65
CA VAL A 301 -11.48 1.80 1.97
C VAL A 301 -11.28 2.87 3.03
N SER A 302 -10.37 3.82 2.78
CA SER A 302 -10.12 4.94 3.70
C SER A 302 -11.38 5.77 3.97
N HIS A 303 -12.22 5.96 2.94
CA HIS A 303 -13.50 6.64 3.09
C HIS A 303 -14.51 5.79 3.89
N ALA A 304 -14.60 4.49 3.60
CA ALA A 304 -15.54 3.59 4.29
C ALA A 304 -15.23 3.45 5.78
N LEU A 305 -13.95 3.36 6.15
CA LEU A 305 -13.50 3.25 7.55
C LEU A 305 -13.91 4.44 8.43
N GLN A 306 -14.20 5.60 7.83
CA GLN A 306 -14.74 6.76 8.58
C GLN A 306 -16.21 6.61 8.96
N TYR A 307 -16.94 5.68 8.36
CA TYR A 307 -18.38 5.54 8.52
C TYR A 307 -18.82 4.20 9.09
N VAL A 308 -18.27 3.10 8.57
CA VAL A 308 -18.79 1.76 8.81
C VAL A 308 -17.75 0.85 9.44
N GLN A 309 -18.17 0.03 10.41
CA GLN A 309 -17.32 -1.00 10.99
C GLN A 309 -17.09 -2.12 9.98
N ILE A 310 -15.84 -2.48 9.76
CA ILE A 310 -15.43 -3.51 8.80
C ILE A 310 -14.76 -4.66 9.55
N PHE A 311 -15.29 -5.86 9.38
CA PHE A 311 -14.74 -7.11 9.92
C PHE A 311 -14.04 -7.85 8.79
N GLN A 312 -12.76 -7.55 8.62
CA GLN A 312 -11.90 -8.21 7.63
C GLN A 312 -11.40 -9.55 8.15
N GLY A 313 -11.22 -10.52 7.24
CA GLY A 313 -10.77 -11.86 7.57
C GLY A 313 -11.84 -12.74 8.21
N GLU A 314 -13.09 -12.36 8.05
CA GLU A 314 -14.23 -13.14 8.53
C GLU A 314 -15.02 -13.71 7.34
N ALA A 315 -14.99 -15.02 7.23
CA ALA A 315 -15.80 -15.74 6.26
C ALA A 315 -17.19 -16.02 6.83
N VAL A 316 -18.23 -15.66 6.08
CA VAL A 316 -19.59 -16.08 6.40
C VAL A 316 -19.71 -17.57 6.11
N MET A 317 -20.07 -18.34 7.14
CA MET A 317 -20.20 -19.79 7.09
C MET A 317 -21.66 -20.21 6.92
N ASP A 318 -22.60 -19.47 7.50
CA ASP A 318 -24.00 -19.79 7.43
C ASP A 318 -24.90 -18.56 7.60
N LEU A 319 -26.12 -18.62 7.05
CA LEU A 319 -27.14 -17.58 7.12
C LEU A 319 -28.50 -18.19 7.36
N HIS A 320 -29.09 -17.85 8.50
CA HIS A 320 -30.41 -18.29 8.90
C HIS A 320 -31.41 -17.14 8.78
N ALA A 321 -32.39 -17.30 7.89
CA ALA A 321 -33.49 -16.36 7.74
C ALA A 321 -34.34 -16.35 9.02
N GLY A 322 -34.71 -15.16 9.49
CA GLY A 322 -35.49 -14.97 10.70
C GLY A 322 -35.74 -13.48 10.97
N LYS A 323 -36.27 -13.19 12.15
CA LYS A 323 -36.41 -11.81 12.66
C LYS A 323 -35.90 -11.79 14.11
N PRO A 324 -34.63 -11.42 14.35
CA PRO A 324 -33.61 -11.00 13.39
C PRO A 324 -33.05 -12.14 12.52
N ILE A 325 -32.41 -11.77 11.39
CA ILE A 325 -31.59 -12.69 10.59
C ILE A 325 -30.32 -12.98 11.37
N THR A 326 -29.93 -14.26 11.43
CA THR A 326 -28.69 -14.68 12.06
C THR A 326 -27.66 -15.00 10.97
N VAL A 327 -26.48 -14.40 11.04
CA VAL A 327 -25.33 -14.72 10.18
C VAL A 327 -24.19 -15.22 11.05
N LEU A 328 -23.66 -16.39 10.72
CA LEU A 328 -22.53 -17.01 11.40
C LEU A 328 -21.27 -16.85 10.55
N THR A 329 -20.22 -16.32 11.14
CA THR A 329 -18.89 -16.30 10.57
C THR A 329 -18.02 -17.35 11.25
N ASN A 330 -16.79 -17.51 10.76
CA ASN A 330 -15.79 -18.35 11.42
C ASN A 330 -15.33 -17.79 12.79
N ARG A 331 -15.89 -16.63 13.26
CA ARG A 331 -15.44 -15.95 14.48
C ARG A 331 -16.56 -15.47 15.39
N ARG A 332 -17.68 -15.02 14.80
CA ARG A 332 -18.76 -14.37 15.57
C ARG A 332 -20.12 -14.60 14.94
N LYS A 333 -21.12 -14.24 15.71
CA LYS A 333 -22.51 -14.27 15.32
C LYS A 333 -23.01 -12.84 15.12
N PHE A 334 -23.64 -12.58 13.99
CA PHE A 334 -24.34 -11.34 13.73
C PHE A 334 -25.84 -11.54 13.81
N LEU A 335 -26.53 -10.61 14.50
CA LEU A 335 -27.99 -10.49 14.44
C LEU A 335 -28.30 -9.19 13.67
N THR A 336 -29.01 -9.33 12.57
CA THR A 336 -29.30 -8.18 11.69
C THR A 336 -30.74 -8.17 11.21
N LYS A 337 -31.26 -6.99 10.89
CA LYS A 337 -32.60 -6.85 10.29
C LYS A 337 -32.60 -7.18 8.80
N SER A 338 -31.48 -6.90 8.13
CA SER A 338 -31.30 -7.14 6.69
C SER A 338 -29.86 -7.52 6.34
N VAL A 339 -29.69 -8.24 5.23
CA VAL A 339 -28.39 -8.63 4.69
C VAL A 339 -28.28 -8.15 3.25
N LEU A 340 -27.16 -7.54 2.91
CA LEU A 340 -26.80 -7.18 1.55
C LEU A 340 -25.64 -8.08 1.07
N LEU A 341 -25.87 -8.82 -0.01
CA LEU A 341 -24.87 -9.67 -0.60
C LEU A 341 -24.08 -8.87 -1.65
N ALA A 342 -22.82 -8.57 -1.36
CA ALA A 342 -21.88 -7.86 -2.23
C ALA A 342 -20.63 -8.71 -2.48
N THR A 343 -20.79 -10.03 -2.56
CA THR A 343 -19.73 -11.05 -2.55
C THR A 343 -18.87 -11.10 -3.82
N GLY A 344 -19.21 -10.30 -4.84
CA GLY A 344 -18.45 -10.22 -6.09
C GLY A 344 -18.45 -11.53 -6.89
N ALA A 345 -17.32 -11.80 -7.54
CA ALA A 345 -17.08 -13.01 -8.33
C ALA A 345 -15.62 -13.45 -8.19
N THR A 346 -15.32 -14.67 -8.55
CA THR A 346 -13.97 -15.21 -8.69
C THR A 346 -13.68 -15.55 -10.15
N HIS A 347 -12.39 -15.58 -10.53
CA HIS A 347 -12.00 -16.08 -11.85
C HIS A 347 -12.36 -17.55 -12.00
N ARG A 348 -12.62 -17.96 -13.24
CA ARG A 348 -12.87 -19.36 -13.57
C ARG A 348 -11.56 -20.04 -13.90
N HIS A 349 -11.36 -21.21 -13.32
CA HIS A 349 -10.27 -22.09 -13.73
C HIS A 349 -10.51 -22.64 -15.14
N LEU A 350 -9.42 -22.87 -15.86
CA LEU A 350 -9.46 -23.54 -17.17
C LEU A 350 -9.74 -25.03 -17.04
N ASN A 351 -9.39 -25.61 -15.88
CA ASN A 351 -9.45 -27.03 -15.57
C ASN A 351 -8.62 -27.89 -16.55
N VAL A 352 -7.48 -27.34 -16.97
CA VAL A 352 -6.53 -28.06 -17.84
C VAL A 352 -5.44 -28.74 -17.02
N PRO A 353 -4.86 -29.84 -17.52
CA PRO A 353 -3.76 -30.49 -16.81
C PRO A 353 -2.59 -29.55 -16.55
N GLY A 354 -2.13 -29.49 -15.31
CA GLY A 354 -1.01 -28.66 -14.91
C GLY A 354 -1.37 -27.26 -14.39
N GLU A 355 -2.60 -26.77 -14.57
CA GLU A 355 -3.02 -25.44 -14.13
C GLU A 355 -2.71 -25.21 -12.65
N SER A 356 -3.17 -26.06 -11.74
CA SER A 356 -2.92 -25.93 -10.31
C SER A 356 -1.44 -26.08 -9.95
N ARG A 357 -0.73 -26.99 -10.62
CA ARG A 357 0.70 -27.23 -10.38
C ARG A 357 1.57 -26.05 -10.80
N LEU A 358 1.16 -25.34 -11.85
CA LEU A 358 1.90 -24.22 -12.44
C LEU A 358 1.37 -22.86 -11.97
N SER A 359 0.34 -22.82 -11.13
CA SER A 359 -0.15 -21.58 -10.52
C SER A 359 0.97 -20.88 -9.73
N GLY A 360 1.23 -19.60 -10.03
CA GLY A 360 2.37 -18.83 -9.52
C GLY A 360 3.74 -19.24 -10.10
N ARG A 361 3.79 -20.23 -11.04
CA ARG A 361 5.02 -20.72 -11.66
C ARG A 361 4.94 -20.84 -13.18
N GLY A 362 4.08 -20.04 -13.81
CA GLY A 362 3.81 -20.04 -15.24
C GLY A 362 2.34 -19.91 -15.61
N VAL A 363 1.43 -20.19 -14.69
CA VAL A 363 0.01 -19.87 -14.79
C VAL A 363 -0.29 -18.76 -13.78
N SER A 364 -0.83 -17.65 -14.26
CA SER A 364 -1.22 -16.48 -13.46
C SER A 364 -2.63 -16.04 -13.79
N TYR A 365 -3.31 -15.42 -12.83
CA TYR A 365 -4.63 -14.81 -12.98
C TYR A 365 -4.58 -13.30 -12.74
N CYS A 366 -3.38 -12.72 -12.60
CA CYS A 366 -3.17 -11.31 -12.34
C CYS A 366 -1.97 -10.79 -13.15
N SER A 367 -2.23 -10.09 -14.24
CA SER A 367 -1.17 -9.51 -15.07
C SER A 367 -0.39 -8.40 -14.35
N THR A 368 -1.01 -7.69 -13.43
CA THR A 368 -0.35 -6.65 -12.62
C THR A 368 0.61 -7.26 -11.61
N CYS A 369 0.19 -8.38 -10.97
CA CYS A 369 0.99 -9.01 -9.92
C CYS A 369 2.23 -9.70 -10.50
N ASP A 370 2.02 -10.51 -11.55
CA ASP A 370 3.04 -11.41 -12.08
C ASP A 370 3.63 -10.96 -13.43
N GLY A 371 2.98 -9.98 -14.10
CA GLY A 371 3.38 -9.49 -15.43
C GLY A 371 4.84 -9.11 -15.56
N PRO A 372 5.44 -8.41 -14.58
CA PRO A 372 6.87 -8.09 -14.61
C PRO A 372 7.80 -9.30 -14.78
N LEU A 373 7.40 -10.47 -14.27
CA LEU A 373 8.17 -11.73 -14.38
C LEU A 373 8.18 -12.30 -15.81
N PHE A 374 7.26 -11.84 -16.66
CA PHE A 374 7.10 -12.31 -18.04
C PHE A 374 7.62 -11.32 -19.09
N LYS A 375 8.22 -10.21 -18.69
CA LYS A 375 8.82 -9.25 -19.63
C LYS A 375 9.82 -9.94 -20.57
N GLY A 376 9.65 -9.74 -21.88
CA GLY A 376 10.46 -10.36 -22.93
C GLY A 376 10.16 -11.85 -23.18
N LYS A 377 9.15 -12.41 -22.51
CA LYS A 377 8.72 -13.80 -22.71
C LYS A 377 7.46 -13.88 -23.57
N LYS A 378 7.16 -15.08 -24.06
CA LYS A 378 5.90 -15.38 -24.75
C LYS A 378 4.86 -15.84 -23.74
N VAL A 379 3.70 -15.20 -23.78
CA VAL A 379 2.58 -15.50 -22.88
C VAL A 379 1.32 -15.73 -23.70
N VAL A 380 0.55 -16.71 -23.29
CA VAL A 380 -0.78 -16.97 -23.83
C VAL A 380 -1.81 -16.43 -22.82
N MET A 381 -2.62 -15.48 -23.26
CA MET A 381 -3.78 -14.99 -22.51
C MET A 381 -5.04 -15.74 -22.93
N VAL A 382 -5.73 -16.33 -21.98
CA VAL A 382 -6.96 -17.11 -22.26
C VAL A 382 -8.20 -16.33 -21.86
N GLY A 383 -9.06 -16.05 -22.82
CA GLY A 383 -10.35 -15.38 -22.59
C GLY A 383 -10.76 -14.52 -23.77
N GLY A 384 -11.89 -13.82 -23.66
CA GLY A 384 -12.41 -12.95 -24.72
C GLY A 384 -13.38 -11.90 -24.20
N GLY A 385 -13.39 -11.67 -22.89
CA GLY A 385 -14.10 -10.57 -22.24
C GLY A 385 -13.20 -9.38 -21.96
N ASN A 386 -13.74 -8.29 -21.40
CA ASN A 386 -13.00 -7.09 -21.06
C ASN A 386 -11.73 -7.40 -20.25
N SER A 387 -11.82 -8.21 -19.20
CA SER A 387 -10.67 -8.54 -18.36
C SER A 387 -9.51 -9.12 -19.15
N ALA A 388 -9.75 -10.15 -19.96
CA ALA A 388 -8.70 -10.80 -20.72
C ALA A 388 -8.05 -9.86 -21.75
N VAL A 389 -8.85 -9.01 -22.42
CA VAL A 389 -8.34 -8.04 -23.40
C VAL A 389 -7.55 -6.92 -22.69
N THR A 390 -8.07 -6.39 -21.60
CA THR A 390 -7.36 -5.34 -20.81
C THR A 390 -6.02 -5.87 -20.28
N GLU A 391 -6.01 -7.08 -19.74
CA GLU A 391 -4.78 -7.69 -19.23
C GLU A 391 -3.80 -8.06 -20.35
N ALA A 392 -4.27 -8.49 -21.51
CA ALA A 392 -3.42 -8.74 -22.68
C ALA A 392 -2.74 -7.45 -23.16
N LEU A 393 -3.48 -6.33 -23.23
CA LEU A 393 -2.95 -5.01 -23.57
C LEU A 393 -1.93 -4.55 -22.52
N HIS A 394 -2.22 -4.76 -21.25
CA HIS A 394 -1.29 -4.41 -20.16
C HIS A 394 0.03 -5.17 -20.27
N LEU A 395 -0.01 -6.48 -20.46
CA LEU A 395 1.18 -7.30 -20.67
C LEU A 395 1.96 -6.87 -21.91
N PHE A 396 1.28 -6.57 -23.00
CA PHE A 396 1.91 -6.07 -24.23
C PHE A 396 2.69 -4.77 -23.98
N HIS A 397 2.07 -3.80 -23.30
CA HIS A 397 2.75 -2.53 -22.97
C HIS A 397 3.93 -2.72 -22.00
N MET A 398 3.96 -3.79 -21.23
CA MET A 398 5.11 -4.17 -20.41
C MET A 398 6.24 -4.84 -21.19
N GLY A 399 6.08 -5.08 -22.50
CA GLY A 399 7.06 -5.73 -23.36
C GLY A 399 7.00 -7.27 -23.31
N VAL A 400 5.83 -7.83 -23.05
CA VAL A 400 5.55 -9.26 -23.14
C VAL A 400 5.03 -9.58 -24.55
N ASP A 401 5.49 -10.67 -25.15
CA ASP A 401 4.94 -11.19 -26.43
C ASP A 401 3.65 -11.97 -26.14
N VAL A 402 2.50 -11.34 -26.38
CA VAL A 402 1.18 -11.84 -25.97
C VAL A 402 0.41 -12.41 -27.16
N THR A 403 -0.12 -13.61 -27.00
CA THR A 403 -1.13 -14.21 -27.89
C THR A 403 -2.40 -14.44 -27.10
N LEU A 404 -3.53 -13.89 -27.57
CA LEU A 404 -4.85 -14.13 -26.97
C LEU A 404 -5.46 -15.41 -27.55
N ILE A 405 -5.98 -16.29 -26.71
CA ILE A 405 -6.74 -17.47 -27.12
C ILE A 405 -8.21 -17.30 -26.74
N HIS A 406 -9.10 -17.48 -27.72
CA HIS A 406 -10.54 -17.39 -27.47
C HIS A 406 -11.30 -18.53 -28.11
N ARG A 407 -12.16 -19.19 -27.33
CA ARG A 407 -12.96 -20.35 -27.72
C ARG A 407 -14.13 -20.06 -28.68
N ARG A 408 -14.26 -18.83 -29.18
CA ARG A 408 -15.32 -18.38 -30.09
C ARG A 408 -14.69 -17.58 -31.22
N ASP A 409 -15.48 -17.34 -32.25
CA ASP A 409 -15.14 -16.54 -33.43
C ASP A 409 -15.19 -15.02 -33.20
N LYS A 410 -15.70 -14.57 -32.03
CA LYS A 410 -15.85 -13.13 -31.71
C LYS A 410 -15.60 -12.85 -30.22
N LEU A 411 -14.87 -11.76 -29.93
CA LEU A 411 -14.69 -11.27 -28.58
C LEU A 411 -16.02 -10.76 -27.99
N ARG A 412 -16.16 -10.89 -26.67
CA ARG A 412 -17.24 -10.28 -25.89
C ARG A 412 -16.78 -8.98 -25.22
N ALA A 413 -15.53 -8.60 -25.39
CA ALA A 413 -14.99 -7.34 -24.93
C ALA A 413 -15.66 -6.17 -25.66
N GLN A 414 -15.64 -5.00 -25.05
CA GLN A 414 -16.08 -3.76 -25.64
C GLN A 414 -15.33 -3.49 -26.95
N ASP A 415 -16.00 -2.92 -27.94
CA ASP A 415 -15.41 -2.68 -29.26
C ASP A 415 -14.16 -1.80 -29.20
N VAL A 416 -14.10 -0.84 -28.26
CA VAL A 416 -12.90 -0.01 -28.04
C VAL A 416 -11.69 -0.83 -27.61
N LEU A 417 -11.87 -1.83 -26.74
CA LEU A 417 -10.81 -2.70 -26.29
C LEU A 417 -10.40 -3.70 -27.40
N ALA A 418 -11.38 -4.25 -28.12
CA ALA A 418 -11.12 -5.12 -29.26
C ALA A 418 -10.33 -4.39 -30.36
N LYS A 419 -10.64 -3.11 -30.60
CA LYS A 419 -9.91 -2.26 -31.53
C LYS A 419 -8.47 -2.03 -31.06
N GLN A 420 -8.24 -1.67 -29.78
CA GLN A 420 -6.90 -1.50 -29.25
C GLN A 420 -6.03 -2.77 -29.40
N LEU A 421 -6.62 -3.93 -29.19
CA LEU A 421 -5.93 -5.21 -29.38
C LEU A 421 -5.48 -5.39 -30.83
N SER A 422 -6.34 -5.06 -31.81
CA SER A 422 -6.01 -5.08 -33.24
C SER A 422 -4.98 -4.02 -33.63
N ASP A 423 -5.13 -2.79 -33.12
CA ASP A 423 -4.20 -1.67 -33.42
C ASP A 423 -2.77 -1.97 -32.92
N ASN A 424 -2.64 -2.73 -31.85
CA ASN A 424 -1.34 -3.19 -31.31
C ASN A 424 -0.85 -4.51 -31.93
N ASN A 425 -1.53 -5.06 -32.93
CA ASN A 425 -1.20 -6.32 -33.63
C ASN A 425 -1.04 -7.52 -32.68
N ILE A 426 -1.79 -7.57 -31.58
CA ILE A 426 -1.80 -8.72 -30.68
C ILE A 426 -2.55 -9.87 -31.37
N ALA A 427 -1.86 -10.99 -31.58
CA ALA A 427 -2.44 -12.15 -32.25
C ALA A 427 -3.61 -12.75 -31.45
N VAL A 428 -4.67 -13.15 -32.14
CA VAL A 428 -5.82 -13.84 -31.55
C VAL A 428 -6.00 -15.19 -32.22
N LEU A 429 -5.99 -16.25 -31.44
CA LEU A 429 -6.35 -17.60 -31.87
C LEU A 429 -7.82 -17.82 -31.52
N TRP A 430 -8.61 -18.00 -32.58
CA TRP A 430 -10.03 -18.19 -32.48
C TRP A 430 -10.39 -19.69 -32.42
N ASP A 431 -11.57 -20.00 -31.91
CA ASP A 431 -12.13 -21.38 -31.86
C ASP A 431 -11.19 -22.40 -31.23
N THR A 432 -10.45 -21.97 -30.21
CA THR A 432 -9.37 -22.74 -29.56
C THR A 432 -9.65 -22.96 -28.07
#